data_1ad2d1ca6190f80b1d85dacea8bbd9bf
#
_entry.id   1ad2d1ca6190f80b1d85dacea8bbd9bf
#
_cell.length_a   1.000
_cell.length_b   1.000
_cell.length_c   1.000
_cell.angle_alpha   90.00
_cell.angle_beta   90.00
_cell.angle_gamma   90.00
#
_symmetry.space_group_name_H-M   'P 1'
#
loop_
_entity.id
_entity.type
_entity.pdbx_description
1 polymer ?
#
loop_
_entity_poly.entity_id
_entity_poly.type
_entity_poly.pdbx_seq_one_letter_code
_entity_poly.pdbx_strand_id
1 'polypeptide(L)'
;EPATSPVLSKGTAGTHKIQGIGAGFVPKVLDTGVYDEIIPVANEDAFAVGKQIGKAEGVLVGISSGAAAWAAIELAKRPENEGKTIVVLLPDTGDRYLSTPLFAD
;
A
#
# COMPACT_ATOMS: atom_id res chain seq x y z
N GLU A 1 0.87 -0.78 -6.27
CA GLU A 1 0.98 -2.24 -6.46
C GLU A 1 2.17 -2.81 -5.70
N PRO A 2 2.20 -4.13 -5.39
CA PRO A 2 3.39 -4.73 -4.77
C PRO A 2 4.59 -4.65 -5.70
N ALA A 3 5.74 -4.24 -5.18
CA ALA A 3 6.96 -4.11 -5.99
C ALA A 3 7.40 -5.44 -6.62
N THR A 4 7.13 -6.56 -5.93
CA THR A 4 7.48 -7.92 -6.41
C THR A 4 6.41 -8.56 -7.27
N SER A 5 5.29 -7.89 -7.50
CA SER A 5 4.23 -8.32 -8.41
C SER A 5 3.71 -7.14 -9.22
N PRO A 6 4.58 -6.52 -10.06
CA PRO A 6 4.25 -5.27 -10.76
C PRO A 6 3.45 -5.50 -12.03
N VAL A 7 2.26 -6.10 -11.91
CA VAL A 7 1.41 -6.46 -13.06
C VAL A 7 0.97 -5.23 -13.85
N LEU A 8 0.55 -4.17 -13.15
CA LEU A 8 0.01 -2.97 -13.82
C LEU A 8 1.11 -2.15 -14.49
N SER A 9 2.29 -2.04 -13.85
CA SER A 9 3.38 -1.22 -14.39
C SER A 9 4.29 -1.97 -15.35
N LYS A 10 4.52 -3.28 -15.12
CA LYS A 10 5.50 -4.07 -15.88
C LYS A 10 4.93 -5.32 -16.54
N GLY A 11 3.67 -5.65 -16.28
CA GLY A 11 3.03 -6.84 -16.86
C GLY A 11 3.50 -8.17 -16.29
N THR A 12 4.22 -8.18 -15.18
CA THR A 12 4.81 -9.38 -14.59
C THR A 12 4.25 -9.64 -13.19
N ALA A 13 3.66 -10.81 -12.97
CA ALA A 13 3.19 -11.24 -11.66
C ALA A 13 4.33 -11.87 -10.86
N GLY A 14 4.24 -11.78 -9.54
CA GLY A 14 5.20 -12.40 -8.63
C GLY A 14 4.60 -12.59 -7.25
N THR A 15 5.36 -13.23 -6.37
CA THR A 15 4.95 -13.45 -4.98
C THR A 15 5.16 -12.18 -4.16
N HIS A 16 4.17 -11.86 -3.31
CA HIS A 16 4.27 -10.73 -2.38
C HIS A 16 3.50 -11.03 -1.09
N LYS A 17 3.68 -10.17 -0.08
CA LYS A 17 3.08 -10.35 1.25
C LYS A 17 2.06 -9.28 1.61
N ILE A 18 1.63 -8.47 0.65
CA ILE A 18 0.65 -7.40 0.89
C ILE A 18 -0.74 -7.92 0.60
N GLN A 19 -1.38 -8.53 1.59
CA GLN A 19 -2.71 -9.12 1.44
C GLN A 19 -3.73 -8.05 1.05
N GLY A 20 -4.60 -8.39 0.11
CA GLY A 20 -5.68 -7.50 -0.35
C GLY A 20 -5.41 -6.78 -1.66
N ILE A 21 -4.16 -6.76 -2.12
CA ILE A 21 -3.80 -6.18 -3.42
C ILE A 21 -2.93 -7.16 -4.19
N GLY A 22 -2.61 -6.82 -5.44
CA GLY A 22 -1.68 -7.60 -6.24
C GLY A 22 -2.17 -9.01 -6.54
N ALA A 23 -3.34 -9.15 -7.18
CA ALA A 23 -3.96 -10.44 -7.48
C ALA A 23 -3.18 -11.29 -8.50
N GLY A 24 -2.17 -10.73 -9.15
CA GLY A 24 -1.39 -11.41 -10.18
C GLY A 24 -1.93 -11.25 -11.59
N PHE A 25 -3.01 -10.50 -11.75
CA PHE A 25 -3.62 -10.21 -13.05
C PHE A 25 -4.33 -8.87 -12.97
N VAL A 26 -4.70 -8.32 -14.13
CA VAL A 26 -5.50 -7.09 -14.20
C VAL A 26 -6.97 -7.49 -14.07
N PRO A 27 -7.67 -7.11 -12.97
CA PRO A 27 -9.08 -7.44 -12.83
C PRO A 27 -9.93 -6.81 -13.93
N LYS A 28 -10.96 -7.53 -14.39
CA LYS A 28 -11.85 -7.03 -15.44
C LYS A 28 -12.57 -5.74 -15.04
N VAL A 29 -12.82 -5.56 -13.75
CA VAL A 29 -13.52 -4.38 -13.24
C VAL A 29 -12.62 -3.16 -13.13
N LEU A 30 -11.31 -3.33 -13.29
CA LEU A 30 -10.36 -2.22 -13.20
C LEU A 30 -10.30 -1.47 -14.53
N ASP A 31 -10.64 -0.19 -14.49
CA ASP A 31 -10.42 0.72 -15.62
C ASP A 31 -8.99 1.22 -15.57
N THR A 32 -8.14 0.68 -16.44
CA THR A 32 -6.71 1.03 -16.48
C THR A 32 -6.45 2.45 -16.99
N GLY A 33 -7.49 3.16 -17.43
CA GLY A 33 -7.38 4.56 -17.84
C GLY A 33 -7.71 5.55 -16.72
N VAL A 34 -8.13 5.07 -15.53
CA VAL A 34 -8.61 5.95 -14.46
C VAL A 34 -7.50 6.48 -13.55
N TYR A 35 -6.42 5.76 -13.40
CA TYR A 35 -5.30 6.20 -12.55
C TYR A 35 -4.24 6.93 -13.37
N ASP A 36 -3.57 7.88 -12.72
CA ASP A 36 -2.53 8.70 -13.34
C ASP A 36 -1.14 8.12 -13.16
N GLU A 37 -0.94 7.39 -12.06
CA GLU A 37 0.37 6.85 -11.70
C GLU A 37 0.21 5.56 -10.89
N ILE A 38 1.17 4.65 -11.04
CA ILE A 38 1.27 3.42 -10.25
C ILE A 38 2.52 3.51 -9.41
N ILE A 39 2.37 3.30 -8.09
CA ILE A 39 3.49 3.35 -7.16
C ILE A 39 3.75 1.93 -6.65
N PRO A 40 4.92 1.34 -6.96
CA PRO A 40 5.28 0.04 -6.41
C PRO A 40 5.70 0.18 -4.94
N VAL A 41 5.26 -0.78 -4.12
CA VAL A 41 5.55 -0.78 -2.67
C VAL A 41 6.18 -2.11 -2.30
N ALA A 42 7.31 -2.06 -1.60
CA ALA A 42 7.96 -3.25 -1.07
C ALA A 42 7.21 -3.79 0.14
N ASN A 43 7.27 -5.11 0.36
CA ASN A 43 6.62 -5.75 1.51
C ASN A 43 7.05 -5.10 2.83
N GLU A 44 8.34 -4.88 3.01
CA GLU A 44 8.92 -4.30 4.23
C GLU A 44 8.37 -2.91 4.50
N ASP A 45 8.21 -2.11 3.47
CA ASP A 45 7.69 -0.74 3.61
C ASP A 45 6.23 -0.73 4.03
N ALA A 46 5.43 -1.63 3.46
CA ALA A 46 4.02 -1.76 3.84
C ALA A 46 3.87 -2.15 5.31
N PHE A 47 4.65 -3.14 5.77
CA PHE A 47 4.63 -3.57 7.17
C PHE A 47 5.12 -2.48 8.12
N ALA A 48 6.23 -1.83 7.78
CA ALA A 48 6.83 -0.79 8.62
C ALA A 48 5.88 0.39 8.83
N VAL A 49 5.26 0.89 7.76
CA VAL A 49 4.33 2.02 7.86
C VAL A 49 3.05 1.62 8.57
N GLY A 50 2.54 0.40 8.33
CA GLY A 50 1.36 -0.10 9.05
C GLY A 50 1.57 -0.13 10.56
N LYS A 51 2.72 -0.62 11.02
CA LYS A 51 3.10 -0.60 12.43
C LYS A 51 3.22 0.82 12.98
N GLN A 52 3.85 1.69 12.21
CA GLN A 52 4.09 3.07 12.62
C GLN A 52 2.79 3.85 12.82
N ILE A 53 1.79 3.62 11.96
CA ILE A 53 0.47 4.23 12.11
C ILE A 53 -0.15 3.82 13.44
N GLY A 54 -0.09 2.54 13.79
CA GLY A 54 -0.60 2.05 15.06
C GLY A 54 0.07 2.72 16.25
N LYS A 55 1.39 2.86 16.20
CA LYS A 55 2.17 3.48 17.30
C LYS A 55 2.00 4.99 17.38
N ALA A 56 1.97 5.68 16.24
CA ALA A 56 1.95 7.14 16.20
C ALA A 56 0.54 7.71 16.34
N GLU A 57 -0.45 7.06 15.74
CA GLU A 57 -1.82 7.59 15.65
C GLU A 57 -2.84 6.79 16.46
N GLY A 58 -2.45 5.64 17.01
CA GLY A 58 -3.36 4.78 17.75
C GLY A 58 -4.42 4.10 16.90
N VAL A 59 -4.22 4.03 15.59
CA VAL A 59 -5.16 3.42 14.64
C VAL A 59 -4.56 2.12 14.11
N LEU A 60 -5.25 1.00 14.31
CA LEU A 60 -4.81 -0.29 13.78
C LEU A 60 -5.34 -0.44 12.36
N VAL A 61 -4.42 -0.58 11.41
CA VAL A 61 -4.76 -0.69 9.97
C VAL A 61 -4.24 -2.00 9.40
N GLY A 62 -4.79 -2.41 8.25
CA GLY A 62 -4.36 -3.61 7.55
C GLY A 62 -3.04 -3.41 6.79
N ILE A 63 -2.53 -4.49 6.21
CA ILE A 63 -1.25 -4.48 5.49
C ILE A 63 -1.34 -3.60 4.24
N SER A 64 -2.41 -3.72 3.47
CA SER A 64 -2.61 -2.89 2.28
C SER A 64 -2.80 -1.40 2.63
N SER A 65 -3.33 -1.11 3.83
CA SER A 65 -3.42 0.25 4.34
C SER A 65 -2.03 0.83 4.59
N GLY A 66 -1.11 0.02 5.13
CA GLY A 66 0.30 0.40 5.26
C GLY A 66 0.93 0.72 3.92
N ALA A 67 0.64 -0.08 2.90
CA ALA A 67 1.13 0.17 1.54
C ALA A 67 0.59 1.49 0.98
N ALA A 68 -0.71 1.74 1.13
CA ALA A 68 -1.34 2.97 0.66
C ALA A 68 -0.76 4.19 1.38
N ALA A 69 -0.57 4.11 2.69
CA ALA A 69 0.01 5.19 3.48
C ALA A 69 1.47 5.46 3.09
N TRP A 70 2.26 4.42 2.84
CA TRP A 70 3.63 4.58 2.36
C TRP A 70 3.66 5.34 1.04
N ALA A 71 2.79 4.97 0.10
CA ALA A 71 2.70 5.66 -1.19
C ALA A 71 2.31 7.13 -1.01
N ALA A 72 1.36 7.43 -0.12
CA ALA A 72 0.96 8.80 0.18
C ALA A 72 2.11 9.62 0.74
N ILE A 73 2.92 9.03 1.64
CA ILE A 73 4.09 9.68 2.23
C ILE A 73 5.13 9.99 1.14
N GLU A 74 5.38 9.05 0.24
CA GLU A 74 6.31 9.26 -0.87
C GLU A 74 5.83 10.38 -1.81
N LEU A 75 4.53 10.45 -2.09
CA LEU A 75 3.96 11.56 -2.86
C LEU A 75 4.12 12.88 -2.15
N ALA A 76 3.94 12.90 -0.83
CA ALA A 76 4.08 14.11 -0.02
C ALA A 76 5.51 14.66 0.01
N LYS A 77 6.50 13.78 -0.17
CA LYS A 77 7.91 14.18 -0.21
C LYS A 77 8.30 14.88 -1.51
N ARG A 78 7.51 14.76 -2.56
CA ARG A 78 7.83 15.37 -3.85
C ARG A 78 7.68 16.89 -3.78
N PRO A 79 8.69 17.67 -4.24
CA PRO A 79 8.64 19.14 -4.17
C PRO A 79 7.43 19.75 -4.86
N GLU A 80 6.97 19.18 -5.98
CA GLU A 80 5.80 19.66 -6.72
C GLU A 80 4.49 19.51 -5.96
N ASN A 81 4.48 18.72 -4.89
CA ASN A 81 3.30 18.48 -4.07
C ASN A 81 3.27 19.32 -2.79
N GLU A 82 4.26 20.19 -2.59
CA GLU A 82 4.29 21.06 -1.42
C GLU A 82 3.03 21.91 -1.35
N GLY A 83 2.39 21.93 -0.18
CA GLY A 83 1.16 22.69 0.05
C GLY A 83 -0.11 22.01 -0.46
N LYS A 84 -0.01 20.84 -1.09
CA LYS A 84 -1.17 20.10 -1.59
C LYS A 84 -1.77 19.21 -0.50
N THR A 85 -3.08 18.99 -0.59
CA THR A 85 -3.79 18.02 0.25
C THR A 85 -3.71 16.64 -0.38
N ILE A 86 -3.28 15.65 0.39
CA ILE A 86 -3.18 14.27 -0.07
C ILE A 86 -4.15 13.42 0.73
N VAL A 87 -5.10 12.76 0.03
CA VAL A 87 -6.06 11.86 0.65
C VAL A 87 -5.61 10.42 0.40
N VAL A 88 -5.57 9.63 1.45
CA VAL A 88 -5.24 8.21 1.36
C VAL A 88 -6.36 7.38 1.94
N LEU A 89 -6.78 6.33 1.21
CA LEU A 89 -7.79 5.41 1.68
C LEU A 89 -7.09 4.25 2.42
N LEU A 90 -7.51 4.01 3.66
CA LEU A 90 -7.06 2.89 4.48
C LEU A 90 -8.19 1.86 4.50
N PRO A 91 -8.12 0.81 3.64
CA PRO A 91 -9.31 0.00 3.32
C PRO A 91 -9.80 -0.91 4.44
N ASP A 92 -8.96 -1.30 5.39
CA ASP A 92 -9.40 -2.16 6.47
C ASP A 92 -8.64 -1.93 7.77
N THR A 93 -9.06 -2.65 8.83
CA THR A 93 -8.45 -2.57 10.16
C THR A 93 -7.34 -3.61 10.31
N GLY A 94 -6.55 -3.48 11.38
CA GLY A 94 -5.48 -4.43 11.69
C GLY A 94 -5.94 -5.71 12.37
N ASP A 95 -7.19 -5.82 12.77
CA ASP A 95 -7.70 -6.94 13.57
C ASP A 95 -7.42 -8.32 12.95
N ARG A 96 -7.55 -8.43 11.63
CA ARG A 96 -7.34 -9.69 10.91
C ARG A 96 -5.87 -10.07 10.75
N TYR A 97 -4.96 -9.20 11.16
CA TYR A 97 -3.53 -9.34 10.89
C TYR A 97 -2.68 -9.46 12.16
N LEU A 98 -3.32 -9.67 13.31
CA LEU A 98 -2.62 -9.73 14.60
C LEU A 98 -1.58 -10.86 14.65
N SER A 99 -1.81 -11.96 13.96
CA SER A 99 -0.88 -13.09 13.87
C SER A 99 0.14 -12.98 12.75
N THR A 100 0.14 -11.87 12.00
CA THR A 100 1.03 -11.66 10.85
C THR A 100 2.27 -10.85 11.26
N PRO A 101 3.30 -10.78 10.38
CA PRO A 101 4.47 -9.92 10.60
C PRO A 101 4.14 -8.44 10.82
N LEU A 102 2.94 -7.98 10.43
CA LEU A 102 2.52 -6.59 10.64
C LEU A 102 2.60 -6.19 12.11
N PHE A 103 2.25 -7.10 13.02
CA PHE A 103 2.26 -6.84 14.46
C PHE A 103 3.31 -7.66 15.22
N ALA A 104 4.20 -8.34 14.51
CA ALA A 104 5.35 -9.00 15.13
C ALA A 104 6.37 -7.96 15.60
N ASP A 105 6.94 -8.18 16.75
CA ASP A 105 7.98 -7.28 17.28
C ASP A 105 9.34 -7.53 16.65
#